data_fe83ebbd973c7356407dc55c59c99349
#
_entry.id   fe83ebbd973c7356407dc55c59c99349
#
_cell.length_a   1.000
_cell.length_b   1.000
_cell.length_c   1.000
_cell.angle_alpha   90.00
_cell.angle_beta   90.00
_cell.angle_gamma   90.00
#
_symmetry.space_group_name_H-M   'P 1'
#
loop_
_entity.id
_entity.type
_entity.pdbx_description
1 polymer ?
#
loop_
_entity_poly.entity_id
_entity_poly.type
_entity_poly.pdbx_seq_one_letter_code
_entity_poly.pdbx_strand_id
1 'polypeptide(L)'
;GVKFFLWTSQWGRFTNTGPIKGKGDLFYFVHTTLWAFLPWSFAGFFALFKKTKEIIKRKSTGETYSYFGFITLFLIFSFSKFQLSFYLNPLFPLLAIITTATLLDARIKTLKIFSVIHMVVCCFLAVGLLALNYFFLNTLPYIDTIIIILAGFTAGFYLFSKRGIYLKKILFATAMVCLSVNYYVNRDFYPALMHYQAESEVAYYMKTNNIPADKIVFVGPIQSVADIILHHVTTVVDNDTVEKADVSDKYVFTSPEGRNKLDSLGMKYSIIKTFEDFPVTRLTGKFINRKTRSAEVEPKYLMKVNPADFRIPVVDVTTR
;
A
#
# COMPACT_ATOMS: atom_id res chain seq x y z
N GLY A 1 1.82 -23.01 -18.47
CA GLY A 1 0.95 -21.88 -18.15
C GLY A 1 -0.22 -22.20 -17.22
N VAL A 2 -1.30 -22.83 -17.70
CA VAL A 2 -2.57 -22.99 -16.95
C VAL A 2 -2.40 -23.79 -15.64
N LYS A 3 -1.68 -24.93 -15.67
CA LYS A 3 -1.40 -25.72 -14.46
C LYS A 3 -0.63 -24.92 -13.41
N PHE A 4 0.36 -24.13 -13.84
CA PHE A 4 1.11 -23.25 -12.93
C PHE A 4 0.18 -22.18 -12.34
N PHE A 5 -0.60 -21.51 -13.16
CA PHE A 5 -1.48 -20.42 -12.70
C PHE A 5 -2.56 -20.92 -11.73
N LEU A 6 -3.37 -21.90 -12.14
CA LEU A 6 -4.50 -22.35 -11.32
C LEU A 6 -4.05 -23.19 -10.12
N TRP A 7 -3.11 -24.13 -10.33
CA TRP A 7 -2.76 -25.11 -9.29
C TRP A 7 -1.59 -24.67 -8.44
N THR A 8 -0.44 -24.40 -9.04
CA THR A 8 0.77 -24.07 -8.26
C THR A 8 0.67 -22.69 -7.63
N SER A 9 0.18 -21.68 -8.36
CA SER A 9 0.09 -20.31 -7.87
C SER A 9 -1.17 -20.10 -7.01
N GLN A 10 -2.38 -20.31 -7.51
CA GLN A 10 -3.60 -19.95 -6.77
C GLN A 10 -3.92 -20.95 -5.66
N TRP A 11 -4.06 -22.24 -6.00
CA TRP A 11 -4.32 -23.28 -5.00
C TRP A 11 -3.17 -23.42 -4.01
N GLY A 12 -1.94 -23.32 -4.48
CA GLY A 12 -0.74 -23.35 -3.63
C GLY A 12 -0.68 -22.23 -2.60
N ARG A 13 -1.16 -21.01 -2.93
CA ARG A 13 -1.29 -19.90 -1.96
C ARG A 13 -2.38 -20.19 -0.92
N PHE A 14 -3.50 -20.75 -1.36
CA PHE A 14 -4.60 -21.09 -0.46
C PHE A 14 -4.18 -22.15 0.58
N THR A 15 -3.51 -23.20 0.13
CA THR A 15 -3.08 -24.34 0.97
C THR A 15 -1.69 -24.19 1.59
N ASN A 16 -0.94 -23.15 1.24
CA ASN A 16 0.45 -22.94 1.64
C ASN A 16 1.46 -23.95 1.07
N THR A 17 1.11 -24.63 -0.02
CA THR A 17 1.97 -25.61 -0.71
C THR A 17 2.72 -25.00 -1.91
N GLY A 18 2.38 -23.77 -2.30
CA GLY A 18 3.01 -23.04 -3.40
C GLY A 18 4.35 -22.39 -3.03
N PRO A 19 5.00 -21.75 -4.01
CA PRO A 19 6.26 -21.04 -3.80
C PRO A 19 6.14 -19.82 -2.89
N ILE A 20 4.95 -19.20 -2.85
CA ILE A 20 4.66 -18.04 -1.99
C ILE A 20 3.84 -18.53 -0.80
N LYS A 21 4.43 -18.43 0.39
CA LYS A 21 3.85 -18.89 1.66
C LYS A 21 3.33 -17.72 2.49
N GLY A 22 2.29 -17.99 3.29
CA GLY A 22 1.72 -17.04 4.26
C GLY A 22 1.42 -17.71 5.61
N LYS A 23 1.20 -16.93 6.65
CA LYS A 23 0.88 -17.46 8.00
C LYS A 23 -0.62 -17.57 8.25
N GLY A 24 -1.48 -17.04 7.41
CA GLY A 24 -2.94 -17.03 7.49
C GLY A 24 -3.51 -16.80 8.89
N ASP A 25 -4.30 -15.75 9.06
CA ASP A 25 -5.01 -15.44 10.29
C ASP A 25 -6.51 -15.34 9.99
N LEU A 26 -7.33 -16.12 10.70
CA LEU A 26 -8.78 -16.13 10.51
C LEU A 26 -9.43 -14.76 10.75
N PHE A 27 -8.86 -13.96 11.64
CA PHE A 27 -9.37 -12.63 11.97
C PHE A 27 -8.75 -11.51 11.13
N TYR A 28 -7.79 -11.82 10.25
CA TYR A 28 -7.14 -10.84 9.40
C TYR A 28 -8.12 -9.96 8.62
N PHE A 29 -9.09 -10.57 7.96
CA PHE A 29 -10.07 -9.82 7.17
C PHE A 29 -11.16 -9.14 8.02
N VAL A 30 -11.40 -9.61 9.25
CA VAL A 30 -12.31 -8.92 10.19
C VAL A 30 -11.72 -7.56 10.55
N HIS A 31 -10.48 -7.55 11.04
CA HIS A 31 -9.85 -6.29 11.42
C HIS A 31 -9.49 -5.42 10.20
N THR A 32 -9.14 -6.04 9.06
CA THR A 32 -8.92 -5.28 7.83
C THR A 32 -10.19 -4.57 7.36
N THR A 33 -11.35 -5.24 7.39
CA THR A 33 -12.65 -4.60 7.07
C THR A 33 -12.94 -3.45 8.02
N LEU A 34 -12.54 -3.54 9.29
CA LEU A 34 -12.81 -2.50 10.27
C LEU A 34 -12.18 -1.16 9.90
N TRP A 35 -10.95 -1.14 9.40
CA TRP A 35 -10.28 0.10 9.01
C TRP A 35 -10.45 0.42 7.51
N ALA A 36 -10.49 -0.58 6.62
CA ALA A 36 -10.56 -0.34 5.17
C ALA A 36 -11.95 0.09 4.69
N PHE A 37 -13.01 -0.24 5.45
CA PHE A 37 -14.37 0.19 5.17
C PHE A 37 -14.79 1.42 6.01
N LEU A 38 -13.84 2.08 6.69
CA LEU A 38 -14.13 3.33 7.39
C LEU A 38 -14.64 4.39 6.42
N PRO A 39 -15.58 5.21 6.87
CA PRO A 39 -16.22 5.25 8.19
C PRO A 39 -17.47 4.36 8.32
N TRP A 40 -17.76 3.53 7.31
CA TRP A 40 -18.95 2.69 7.19
C TRP A 40 -18.86 1.36 7.93
N SER A 41 -17.69 0.99 8.46
CA SER A 41 -17.41 -0.33 9.06
C SER A 41 -18.42 -0.72 10.13
N PHE A 42 -18.72 0.20 11.06
CA PHE A 42 -19.68 -0.07 12.14
C PHE A 42 -21.09 -0.33 11.61
N ALA A 43 -21.51 0.44 10.59
CA ALA A 43 -22.81 0.24 9.95
C ALA A 43 -22.82 -1.08 9.15
N GLY A 44 -21.71 -1.43 8.48
CA GLY A 44 -21.55 -2.68 7.76
C GLY A 44 -21.63 -3.91 8.67
N PHE A 45 -20.90 -3.94 9.76
CA PHE A 45 -20.98 -5.04 10.74
C PHE A 45 -22.38 -5.14 11.39
N PHE A 46 -23.00 -4.01 11.71
CA PHE A 46 -24.38 -4.00 12.18
C PHE A 46 -25.33 -4.59 11.13
N ALA A 47 -25.17 -4.21 9.86
CA ALA A 47 -25.99 -4.70 8.76
C ALA A 47 -25.85 -6.22 8.56
N LEU A 48 -24.60 -6.73 8.59
CA LEU A 48 -24.33 -8.16 8.54
C LEU A 48 -25.00 -8.89 9.71
N PHE A 49 -24.82 -8.40 10.94
CA PHE A 49 -25.44 -9.00 12.13
C PHE A 49 -26.96 -9.01 12.05
N LYS A 50 -27.59 -7.87 11.67
CA LYS A 50 -29.03 -7.78 11.51
C LYS A 50 -29.54 -8.76 10.45
N LYS A 51 -28.89 -8.82 9.27
CA LYS A 51 -29.27 -9.71 8.17
C LYS A 51 -29.13 -11.18 8.55
N THR A 52 -28.04 -11.57 9.21
CA THR A 52 -27.86 -12.91 9.77
C THR A 52 -29.02 -13.31 10.68
N LYS A 53 -29.39 -12.40 11.61
CA LYS A 53 -30.50 -12.65 12.53
C LYS A 53 -31.86 -12.79 11.83
N GLU A 54 -32.09 -12.03 10.76
CA GLU A 54 -33.30 -12.11 9.94
C GLU A 54 -33.38 -13.44 9.18
N ILE A 55 -32.25 -13.90 8.60
CA ILE A 55 -32.15 -15.17 7.89
C ILE A 55 -32.40 -16.36 8.84
N ILE A 56 -31.74 -16.38 10.01
CA ILE A 56 -31.92 -17.44 11.00
C ILE A 56 -33.38 -17.52 11.46
N LYS A 57 -34.04 -16.38 11.61
CA LYS A 57 -35.46 -16.31 12.00
C LYS A 57 -36.45 -16.56 10.84
N ARG A 58 -35.96 -16.87 9.65
CA ARG A 58 -36.75 -17.05 8.40
C ARG A 58 -37.66 -15.84 8.11
N LYS A 59 -37.25 -14.66 8.49
CA LYS A 59 -37.96 -13.38 8.28
C LYS A 59 -37.28 -12.49 7.23
N SER A 60 -36.27 -13.03 6.55
CA SER A 60 -35.52 -12.27 5.56
C SER A 60 -36.35 -12.03 4.31
N THR A 61 -36.64 -10.76 4.06
CA THR A 61 -37.19 -10.24 2.81
C THR A 61 -36.16 -9.34 2.14
N GLY A 62 -36.15 -9.26 0.82
CA GLY A 62 -35.25 -8.38 0.06
C GLY A 62 -33.88 -9.02 -0.23
N GLU A 63 -32.88 -8.18 -0.35
CA GLU A 63 -31.56 -8.53 -0.87
C GLU A 63 -30.83 -9.57 0.01
N THR A 64 -30.66 -10.78 -0.52
CA THR A 64 -29.95 -11.89 0.11
C THR A 64 -28.72 -12.34 -0.69
N TYR A 65 -28.68 -12.05 -1.99
CA TYR A 65 -27.57 -12.45 -2.86
C TYR A 65 -26.26 -11.79 -2.43
N SER A 66 -26.28 -10.46 -2.20
CA SER A 66 -25.09 -9.73 -1.72
C SER A 66 -24.64 -10.26 -0.38
N TYR A 67 -25.57 -10.63 0.53
CA TYR A 67 -25.21 -11.20 1.83
C TYR A 67 -24.49 -12.54 1.68
N PHE A 68 -25.07 -13.50 0.94
CA PHE A 68 -24.43 -14.80 0.75
C PHE A 68 -23.15 -14.68 -0.06
N GLY A 69 -23.12 -13.83 -1.09
CA GLY A 69 -21.90 -13.54 -1.84
C GLY A 69 -20.79 -13.00 -0.94
N PHE A 70 -21.10 -12.03 -0.08
CA PHE A 70 -20.14 -11.49 0.87
C PHE A 70 -19.64 -12.55 1.84
N ILE A 71 -20.53 -13.27 2.53
CA ILE A 71 -20.16 -14.27 3.54
C ILE A 71 -19.33 -15.39 2.91
N THR A 72 -19.75 -15.92 1.74
CA THR A 72 -19.02 -17.00 1.06
C THR A 72 -17.60 -16.58 0.70
N LEU A 73 -17.43 -15.44 0.01
CA LEU A 73 -16.10 -14.97 -0.37
C LEU A 73 -15.26 -14.58 0.86
N PHE A 74 -15.87 -13.95 1.85
CA PHE A 74 -15.20 -13.58 3.08
C PHE A 74 -14.64 -14.80 3.82
N LEU A 75 -15.43 -15.87 3.93
CA LEU A 75 -14.98 -17.13 4.52
C LEU A 75 -13.88 -17.79 3.69
N ILE A 76 -14.04 -17.89 2.38
CA ILE A 76 -13.02 -18.46 1.49
C ILE A 76 -11.68 -17.73 1.69
N PHE A 77 -11.68 -16.40 1.67
CA PHE A 77 -10.46 -15.64 1.87
C PHE A 77 -9.90 -15.76 3.29
N SER A 78 -10.77 -15.82 4.32
CA SER A 78 -10.34 -15.97 5.71
C SER A 78 -9.67 -17.32 6.00
N PHE A 79 -10.06 -18.37 5.30
CA PHE A 79 -9.42 -19.70 5.41
C PHE A 79 -8.14 -19.81 4.58
N SER A 80 -7.87 -18.89 3.67
CA SER A 80 -6.63 -18.88 2.90
C SER A 80 -5.42 -18.66 3.80
N LYS A 81 -4.35 -19.38 3.54
CA LYS A 81 -3.07 -19.21 4.25
C LYS A 81 -2.28 -17.99 3.78
N PHE A 82 -2.49 -17.57 2.55
CA PHE A 82 -1.88 -16.36 2.00
C PHE A 82 -2.96 -15.26 1.89
N GLN A 83 -2.80 -14.19 2.67
CA GLN A 83 -3.80 -13.14 2.81
C GLN A 83 -3.22 -11.78 2.49
N LEU A 84 -3.93 -11.01 1.65
CA LEU A 84 -3.58 -9.64 1.30
C LEU A 84 -4.80 -8.74 1.49
N SER A 85 -4.60 -7.54 1.99
CA SER A 85 -5.69 -6.62 2.33
C SER A 85 -6.60 -6.29 1.14
N PHE A 86 -6.05 -6.22 -0.07
CA PHE A 86 -6.81 -5.91 -1.28
C PHE A 86 -7.73 -7.06 -1.77
N TYR A 87 -7.65 -8.26 -1.19
CA TYR A 87 -8.64 -9.32 -1.45
C TYR A 87 -10.04 -8.95 -0.99
N LEU A 88 -10.18 -7.95 -0.11
CA LEU A 88 -11.48 -7.40 0.28
C LEU A 88 -12.12 -6.49 -0.78
N ASN A 89 -11.38 -6.00 -1.77
CA ASN A 89 -11.90 -5.05 -2.75
C ASN A 89 -13.20 -5.54 -3.44
N PRO A 90 -13.31 -6.79 -3.92
CA PRO A 90 -14.56 -7.28 -4.52
C PRO A 90 -15.71 -7.46 -3.50
N LEU A 91 -15.41 -7.48 -2.19
CA LEU A 91 -16.43 -7.63 -1.15
C LEU A 91 -17.06 -6.30 -0.73
N PHE A 92 -16.33 -5.17 -0.89
CA PHE A 92 -16.86 -3.87 -0.50
C PHE A 92 -18.14 -3.45 -1.21
N PRO A 93 -18.34 -3.67 -2.52
CA PRO A 93 -19.61 -3.40 -3.17
C PRO A 93 -20.77 -4.20 -2.55
N LEU A 94 -20.55 -5.48 -2.25
CA LEU A 94 -21.56 -6.33 -1.61
C LEU A 94 -21.90 -5.83 -0.20
N LEU A 95 -20.88 -5.49 0.59
CA LEU A 95 -21.05 -4.93 1.93
C LEU A 95 -21.76 -3.57 1.88
N ALA A 96 -21.46 -2.74 0.90
CA ALA A 96 -22.13 -1.45 0.71
C ALA A 96 -23.63 -1.59 0.40
N ILE A 97 -24.01 -2.56 -0.45
CA ILE A 97 -25.41 -2.87 -0.76
C ILE A 97 -26.16 -3.30 0.52
N ILE A 98 -25.59 -4.26 1.27
CA ILE A 98 -26.20 -4.75 2.51
C ILE A 98 -26.34 -3.61 3.55
N THR A 99 -25.30 -2.80 3.67
CA THR A 99 -25.28 -1.65 4.60
C THR A 99 -26.35 -0.62 4.23
N THR A 100 -26.42 -0.26 2.95
CA THR A 100 -27.38 0.73 2.45
C THR A 100 -28.82 0.24 2.62
N ALA A 101 -29.12 -1.00 2.22
CA ALA A 101 -30.45 -1.58 2.40
C ALA A 101 -30.85 -1.58 3.89
N THR A 102 -29.93 -1.94 4.78
CA THR A 102 -30.19 -1.93 6.23
C THR A 102 -30.45 -0.53 6.78
N LEU A 103 -29.73 0.49 6.31
CA LEU A 103 -29.89 1.87 6.76
C LEU A 103 -31.17 2.50 6.22
N LEU A 104 -31.58 2.17 4.99
CA LEU A 104 -32.85 2.64 4.41
C LEU A 104 -34.06 2.15 5.22
N ASP A 105 -34.00 0.90 5.69
CA ASP A 105 -35.07 0.30 6.52
C ASP A 105 -34.90 0.59 8.03
N ALA A 106 -33.91 1.38 8.40
CA ALA A 106 -33.60 1.60 9.81
C ALA A 106 -34.57 2.61 10.47
N ARG A 107 -34.92 2.33 11.72
CA ARG A 107 -35.69 3.27 12.55
C ARG A 107 -34.90 4.56 12.80
N ILE A 108 -35.57 5.67 12.95
CA ILE A 108 -34.96 7.00 13.22
C ILE A 108 -33.99 6.96 14.42
N LYS A 109 -34.31 6.19 15.47
CA LYS A 109 -33.42 6.01 16.64
C LYS A 109 -32.09 5.41 16.22
N THR A 110 -32.07 4.38 15.36
CA THR A 110 -30.87 3.73 14.85
C THR A 110 -30.04 4.69 13.97
N LEU A 111 -30.72 5.43 13.06
CA LEU A 111 -30.04 6.42 12.21
C LEU A 111 -29.40 7.54 13.03
N LYS A 112 -30.07 7.98 14.15
CA LYS A 112 -29.50 8.97 15.07
C LYS A 112 -28.19 8.45 15.69
N ILE A 113 -28.17 7.20 16.14
CA ILE A 113 -26.96 6.57 16.71
C ILE A 113 -25.85 6.53 15.67
N PHE A 114 -26.11 6.04 14.45
CA PHE A 114 -25.10 6.01 13.38
C PHE A 114 -24.64 7.40 12.96
N SER A 115 -25.50 8.41 12.95
CA SER A 115 -25.09 9.80 12.70
C SER A 115 -24.05 10.28 13.71
N VAL A 116 -24.22 9.93 14.99
CA VAL A 116 -23.23 10.26 16.03
C VAL A 116 -21.94 9.46 15.83
N ILE A 117 -22.03 8.16 15.57
CA ILE A 117 -20.85 7.32 15.31
C ILE A 117 -20.04 7.88 14.14
N HIS A 118 -20.68 8.20 13.01
CA HIS A 118 -20.00 8.75 11.85
C HIS A 118 -19.37 10.12 12.14
N MET A 119 -20.05 10.98 12.92
CA MET A 119 -19.47 12.25 13.36
C MET A 119 -18.19 12.03 14.19
N VAL A 120 -18.22 11.10 15.14
CA VAL A 120 -17.03 10.77 15.96
C VAL A 120 -15.89 10.22 15.09
N VAL A 121 -16.21 9.35 14.13
CA VAL A 121 -15.19 8.83 13.17
C VAL A 121 -14.62 9.95 12.32
N CYS A 122 -15.44 10.88 11.83
CA CYS A 122 -14.97 12.05 11.08
C CYS A 122 -14.05 12.95 11.94
N CYS A 123 -14.37 13.18 13.21
CA CYS A 123 -13.46 13.87 14.13
C CYS A 123 -12.12 13.12 14.30
N PHE A 124 -12.19 11.80 14.44
CA PHE A 124 -10.97 10.98 14.53
C PHE A 124 -10.11 11.04 13.26
N LEU A 125 -10.73 11.04 12.08
CA LEU A 125 -10.03 11.24 10.81
C LEU A 125 -9.36 12.62 10.75
N ALA A 126 -10.03 13.68 11.22
CA ALA A 126 -9.44 15.03 11.28
C ALA A 126 -8.18 15.06 12.16
N VAL A 127 -8.27 14.49 13.36
CA VAL A 127 -7.13 14.39 14.28
C VAL A 127 -6.03 13.53 13.67
N GLY A 128 -6.39 12.43 13.00
CA GLY A 128 -5.46 11.55 12.28
C GLY A 128 -4.69 12.27 11.17
N LEU A 129 -5.36 13.11 10.38
CA LEU A 129 -4.70 13.94 9.36
C LEU A 129 -3.69 14.91 9.97
N LEU A 130 -4.08 15.61 11.03
CA LEU A 130 -3.18 16.55 11.73
C LEU A 130 -1.96 15.82 12.30
N ALA A 131 -2.20 14.67 12.93
CA ALA A 131 -1.12 13.83 13.46
C ALA A 131 -0.19 13.32 12.34
N LEU A 132 -0.76 12.82 11.24
CA LEU A 132 0.01 12.33 10.10
C LEU A 132 0.86 13.45 9.48
N ASN A 133 0.29 14.63 9.30
CA ASN A 133 1.03 15.80 8.80
C ASN A 133 2.16 16.20 9.75
N TYR A 134 1.90 16.29 11.05
CA TYR A 134 2.88 16.67 12.05
C TYR A 134 4.03 15.67 12.19
N PHE A 135 3.72 14.39 12.26
CA PHE A 135 4.73 13.35 12.48
C PHE A 135 5.48 12.97 11.21
N PHE A 136 4.81 12.97 10.05
CA PHE A 136 5.39 12.48 8.81
C PHE A 136 5.97 13.61 7.95
N LEU A 137 5.16 14.59 7.54
CA LEU A 137 5.57 15.61 6.56
C LEU A 137 6.35 16.75 7.23
N ASN A 138 5.85 17.28 8.33
CA ASN A 138 6.35 18.47 9.01
C ASN A 138 6.46 19.74 8.12
N THR A 139 5.73 19.75 7.03
CA THR A 139 5.57 20.89 6.14
C THR A 139 4.10 21.25 6.08
N LEU A 140 3.79 22.46 5.64
CA LEU A 140 2.39 22.80 5.35
C LEU A 140 1.94 22.03 4.10
N PRO A 141 0.74 21.45 4.11
CA PRO A 141 0.14 20.90 2.89
C PRO A 141 0.03 21.97 1.79
N TYR A 142 -0.13 21.54 0.54
CA TYR A 142 -0.40 22.48 -0.54
C TYR A 142 -1.64 23.30 -0.26
N ILE A 143 -1.66 24.53 -0.72
CA ILE A 143 -2.75 25.50 -0.43
C ILE A 143 -4.11 24.99 -0.92
N ASP A 144 -4.16 24.33 -2.07
CA ASP A 144 -5.36 23.70 -2.60
C ASP A 144 -5.86 22.58 -1.66
N THR A 145 -4.96 21.79 -1.11
CA THR A 145 -5.26 20.75 -0.11
C THR A 145 -5.88 21.35 1.15
N ILE A 146 -5.28 22.43 1.67
CA ILE A 146 -5.82 23.13 2.86
C ILE A 146 -7.24 23.62 2.58
N ILE A 147 -7.49 24.25 1.43
CA ILE A 147 -8.81 24.75 1.06
C ILE A 147 -9.82 23.59 0.98
N ILE A 148 -9.49 22.48 0.34
CA ILE A 148 -10.37 21.32 0.18
C ILE A 148 -10.66 20.67 1.54
N ILE A 149 -9.66 20.52 2.41
CA ILE A 149 -9.86 20.00 3.76
C ILE A 149 -10.80 20.90 4.54
N LEU A 150 -10.55 22.20 4.59
CA LEU A 150 -11.40 23.15 5.32
C LEU A 150 -12.82 23.15 4.79
N ALA A 151 -13.01 23.20 3.46
CA ALA A 151 -14.31 23.16 2.83
C ALA A 151 -15.07 21.86 3.14
N GLY A 152 -14.42 20.70 2.96
CA GLY A 152 -15.05 19.41 3.17
C GLY A 152 -15.40 19.13 4.64
N PHE A 153 -14.50 19.43 5.57
CA PHE A 153 -14.79 19.27 7.00
C PHE A 153 -15.86 20.27 7.47
N THR A 154 -15.80 21.54 7.03
CA THR A 154 -16.83 22.54 7.37
C THR A 154 -18.19 22.10 6.83
N ALA A 155 -18.27 21.69 5.57
CA ALA A 155 -19.52 21.19 4.98
C ALA A 155 -20.02 19.94 5.70
N GLY A 156 -19.14 19.00 6.02
CA GLY A 156 -19.46 17.79 6.76
C GLY A 156 -20.03 18.09 8.15
N PHE A 157 -19.35 18.88 8.95
CA PHE A 157 -19.82 19.25 10.28
C PHE A 157 -21.07 20.12 10.25
N TYR A 158 -21.19 21.02 9.28
CA TYR A 158 -22.45 21.76 9.08
C TYR A 158 -23.63 20.82 8.82
N LEU A 159 -23.47 19.81 7.95
CA LEU A 159 -24.49 18.80 7.71
C LEU A 159 -24.80 18.00 8.97
N PHE A 160 -23.81 17.60 9.77
CA PHE A 160 -24.05 16.92 11.05
C PHE A 160 -24.81 17.78 12.06
N SER A 161 -24.67 19.10 12.04
CA SER A 161 -25.38 20.01 12.93
C SER A 161 -26.88 20.14 12.64
N LYS A 162 -27.31 19.89 11.40
CA LYS A 162 -28.73 20.00 11.01
C LYS A 162 -29.60 18.99 11.71
N ARG A 163 -30.81 19.37 12.12
CA ARG A 163 -31.79 18.48 12.74
C ARG A 163 -32.59 17.71 11.69
N GLY A 164 -32.95 16.46 12.00
CA GLY A 164 -33.96 15.68 11.26
C GLY A 164 -33.38 14.66 10.26
N ILE A 165 -32.69 15.02 9.23
CA ILE A 165 -32.40 14.15 8.06
C ILE A 165 -31.16 13.26 8.29
N TYR A 166 -31.26 12.32 9.27
CA TYR A 166 -30.09 11.52 9.70
C TYR A 166 -29.42 10.71 8.59
N LEU A 167 -30.17 10.08 7.69
CA LEU A 167 -29.61 9.29 6.59
C LEU A 167 -28.79 10.17 5.64
N LYS A 168 -29.31 11.34 5.25
CA LYS A 168 -28.57 12.30 4.42
C LYS A 168 -27.30 12.78 5.10
N LYS A 169 -27.32 13.00 6.42
CA LYS A 169 -26.11 13.36 7.18
C LYS A 169 -25.06 12.27 7.10
N ILE A 170 -25.44 11.02 7.37
CA ILE A 170 -24.54 9.88 7.33
C ILE A 170 -23.91 9.79 5.93
N LEU A 171 -24.70 9.95 4.87
CA LEU A 171 -24.19 9.82 3.50
C LEU A 171 -23.34 11.02 3.09
N PHE A 172 -23.90 12.22 3.07
CA PHE A 172 -23.25 13.38 2.47
C PHE A 172 -22.16 13.98 3.34
N ALA A 173 -22.37 14.09 4.67
CA ALA A 173 -21.34 14.62 5.56
C ALA A 173 -20.10 13.72 5.56
N THR A 174 -20.33 12.41 5.63
CA THR A 174 -19.23 11.43 5.56
C THR A 174 -18.51 11.48 4.22
N ALA A 175 -19.25 11.57 3.11
CA ALA A 175 -18.64 11.67 1.77
C ALA A 175 -17.75 12.91 1.66
N MET A 176 -18.19 14.08 2.12
CA MET A 176 -17.40 15.34 2.09
C MET A 176 -16.09 15.18 2.86
N VAL A 177 -16.16 14.63 4.07
CA VAL A 177 -14.95 14.40 4.89
C VAL A 177 -14.02 13.37 4.24
N CYS A 178 -14.55 12.25 3.76
CA CYS A 178 -13.75 11.20 3.13
C CYS A 178 -13.07 11.68 1.83
N LEU A 179 -13.76 12.47 1.00
CA LEU A 179 -13.16 13.07 -0.20
C LEU A 179 -12.00 13.99 0.16
N SER A 180 -12.16 14.81 1.21
CA SER A 180 -11.10 15.71 1.68
C SER A 180 -9.89 14.95 2.23
N VAL A 181 -10.13 13.90 3.02
CA VAL A 181 -9.07 13.01 3.52
C VAL A 181 -8.34 12.33 2.35
N ASN A 182 -9.10 11.81 1.38
CA ASN A 182 -8.54 11.13 0.22
C ASN A 182 -7.71 12.09 -0.64
N TYR A 183 -8.17 13.33 -0.81
CA TYR A 183 -7.42 14.36 -1.53
C TYR A 183 -6.06 14.63 -0.88
N TYR A 184 -6.03 14.86 0.45
CA TYR A 184 -4.79 15.04 1.19
C TYR A 184 -3.84 13.84 1.04
N VAL A 185 -4.36 12.64 1.21
CA VAL A 185 -3.55 11.42 1.14
C VAL A 185 -2.90 11.27 -0.24
N ASN A 186 -3.63 11.55 -1.32
CA ASN A 186 -3.11 11.41 -2.68
C ASN A 186 -2.24 12.59 -3.14
N ARG A 187 -2.51 13.80 -2.62
CA ARG A 187 -1.82 15.02 -3.05
C ARG A 187 -0.54 15.31 -2.29
N ASP A 188 -0.56 15.02 -0.98
CA ASP A 188 0.55 15.38 -0.08
C ASP A 188 1.26 14.15 0.49
N PHE A 189 0.50 13.20 1.07
CA PHE A 189 1.10 12.10 1.81
C PHE A 189 1.74 11.03 0.92
N TYR A 190 1.01 10.50 -0.07
CA TYR A 190 1.55 9.45 -0.94
C TYR A 190 2.76 9.89 -1.77
N PRO A 191 2.78 11.07 -2.40
CA PRO A 191 3.99 11.51 -3.08
C PRO A 191 5.21 11.55 -2.15
N ALA A 192 5.04 12.11 -0.94
CA ALA A 192 6.12 12.15 0.05
C ALA A 192 6.54 10.75 0.54
N LEU A 193 5.59 9.82 0.66
CA LEU A 193 5.87 8.43 1.03
C LEU A 193 6.63 7.70 -0.08
N MET A 194 6.28 7.93 -1.35
CA MET A 194 6.92 7.26 -2.49
C MET A 194 8.39 7.63 -2.67
N HIS A 195 8.85 8.77 -2.14
CA HIS A 195 10.28 9.11 -2.10
C HIS A 195 11.14 8.09 -1.34
N TYR A 196 10.54 7.27 -0.50
CA TYR A 196 11.21 6.17 0.19
C TYR A 196 11.20 4.85 -0.60
N GLN A 197 10.79 4.86 -1.87
CA GLN A 197 10.97 3.75 -2.80
C GLN A 197 12.20 4.04 -3.68
N ALA A 198 13.38 3.67 -3.20
CA ALA A 198 14.64 4.02 -3.83
C ALA A 198 14.75 3.56 -5.29
N GLU A 199 14.14 2.43 -5.68
CA GLU A 199 14.11 1.95 -7.07
C GLU A 199 13.32 2.88 -8.01
N SER A 200 12.20 3.42 -7.54
CA SER A 200 11.43 4.42 -8.31
C SER A 200 12.21 5.72 -8.42
N GLU A 201 12.80 6.16 -7.32
CA GLU A 201 13.56 7.42 -7.27
C GLU A 201 14.80 7.39 -8.15
N VAL A 202 15.55 6.26 -8.19
CA VAL A 202 16.70 6.15 -9.09
C VAL A 202 16.28 6.19 -10.55
N ALA A 203 15.16 5.55 -10.91
CA ALA A 203 14.64 5.57 -12.28
C ALA A 203 14.22 6.98 -12.72
N TYR A 204 13.53 7.74 -11.85
CA TYR A 204 13.22 9.15 -12.11
C TYR A 204 14.49 10.01 -12.18
N TYR A 205 15.47 9.79 -11.31
CA TYR A 205 16.75 10.49 -11.36
C TYR A 205 17.47 10.25 -12.70
N MET A 206 17.49 9.02 -13.19
CA MET A 206 18.09 8.69 -14.47
C MET A 206 17.41 9.42 -15.63
N LYS A 207 16.07 9.42 -15.67
CA LYS A 207 15.31 10.17 -16.69
C LYS A 207 15.63 11.67 -16.66
N THR A 208 15.64 12.25 -15.47
CA THR A 208 15.88 13.69 -15.30
C THR A 208 17.29 14.10 -15.72
N ASN A 209 18.27 13.20 -15.52
CA ASN A 209 19.67 13.46 -15.86
C ASN A 209 20.09 12.86 -17.23
N ASN A 210 19.13 12.41 -18.03
CA ASN A 210 19.38 11.81 -19.36
C ASN A 210 20.38 10.64 -19.32
N ILE A 211 20.36 9.83 -18.26
CA ILE A 211 21.19 8.64 -18.16
C ILE A 211 20.50 7.49 -18.92
N PRO A 212 21.15 6.87 -19.91
CA PRO A 212 20.56 5.79 -20.69
C PRO A 212 20.19 4.59 -19.83
N ALA A 213 19.00 4.00 -20.07
CA ALA A 213 18.50 2.87 -19.29
C ALA A 213 19.30 1.58 -19.45
N ASP A 214 19.98 1.39 -20.56
CA ASP A 214 20.86 0.26 -20.86
C ASP A 214 22.19 0.32 -20.08
N LYS A 215 22.52 1.49 -19.51
CA LYS A 215 23.74 1.69 -18.72
C LYS A 215 23.58 1.42 -17.24
N ILE A 216 22.40 1.06 -16.76
CA ILE A 216 22.21 0.72 -15.34
C ILE A 216 22.23 -0.79 -15.11
N VAL A 217 22.88 -1.19 -14.03
CA VAL A 217 22.85 -2.55 -13.50
C VAL A 217 22.40 -2.49 -12.06
N PHE A 218 21.42 -3.28 -11.73
CA PHE A 218 20.92 -3.43 -10.38
C PHE A 218 21.63 -4.63 -9.72
N VAL A 219 22.18 -4.43 -8.53
CA VAL A 219 22.89 -5.49 -7.80
C VAL A 219 22.15 -5.77 -6.50
N GLY A 220 21.67 -7.00 -6.34
CA GLY A 220 20.90 -7.49 -5.21
C GLY A 220 19.42 -7.73 -5.50
N PRO A 221 18.59 -8.04 -4.48
CA PRO A 221 17.18 -8.31 -4.65
C PRO A 221 16.41 -7.02 -5.00
N ILE A 222 15.77 -7.00 -6.15
CA ILE A 222 15.11 -5.81 -6.73
C ILE A 222 13.72 -6.14 -7.25
N GLN A 223 12.81 -5.16 -7.26
CA GLN A 223 11.38 -5.34 -7.58
C GLN A 223 10.99 -4.83 -8.97
N SER A 224 11.82 -4.76 -9.97
CA SER A 224 11.46 -4.41 -11.36
C SER A 224 10.56 -3.18 -11.57
N VAL A 225 10.39 -2.30 -10.55
CA VAL A 225 9.60 -1.07 -10.68
C VAL A 225 10.30 -0.08 -11.60
N ALA A 226 11.63 -0.08 -11.58
CA ALA A 226 12.46 0.74 -12.45
C ALA A 226 12.19 0.45 -13.93
N ASP A 227 11.95 -0.81 -14.31
CA ASP A 227 11.68 -1.23 -15.69
C ASP A 227 10.45 -0.52 -16.26
N ILE A 228 9.40 -0.35 -15.46
CA ILE A 228 8.18 0.34 -15.86
C ILE A 228 8.46 1.83 -16.11
N ILE A 229 9.20 2.47 -15.22
CA ILE A 229 9.51 3.90 -15.30
C ILE A 229 10.47 4.18 -16.46
N LEU A 230 11.49 3.34 -16.64
CA LEU A 230 12.50 3.48 -17.68
C LEU A 230 12.03 3.00 -19.07
N HIS A 231 10.89 2.29 -19.15
CA HIS A 231 10.42 1.59 -20.35
C HIS A 231 11.49 0.66 -20.95
N HIS A 232 12.30 0.04 -20.09
CA HIS A 232 13.41 -0.82 -20.47
C HIS A 232 13.58 -1.92 -19.42
N VAL A 233 13.83 -3.16 -19.86
CA VAL A 233 14.16 -4.26 -18.95
C VAL A 233 15.62 -4.08 -18.48
N THR A 234 15.77 -3.77 -17.21
CA THR A 234 17.09 -3.48 -16.63
C THR A 234 17.84 -4.79 -16.30
N THR A 235 19.15 -4.72 -16.34
CA THR A 235 19.99 -5.87 -15.95
C THR A 235 19.99 -5.96 -14.42
N VAL A 236 19.59 -7.13 -13.90
CA VAL A 236 19.65 -7.46 -12.47
C VAL A 236 20.66 -8.55 -12.25
N VAL A 237 21.53 -8.37 -11.27
CA VAL A 237 22.61 -9.29 -10.92
C VAL A 237 22.55 -9.56 -9.41
N ASP A 238 22.62 -10.81 -9.01
CA ASP A 238 22.68 -11.16 -7.59
C ASP A 238 24.04 -10.78 -6.99
N ASN A 239 24.06 -10.46 -5.70
CA ASN A 239 25.28 -10.13 -4.96
C ASN A 239 26.39 -11.18 -5.14
N ASP A 240 26.04 -12.47 -5.22
CA ASP A 240 27.00 -13.58 -5.34
C ASP A 240 27.56 -13.75 -6.76
N THR A 241 26.90 -13.19 -7.77
CA THR A 241 27.29 -13.33 -9.18
C THR A 241 27.81 -12.05 -9.81
N VAL A 242 27.90 -10.96 -9.04
CA VAL A 242 28.30 -9.64 -9.54
C VAL A 242 29.73 -9.64 -10.13
N GLU A 243 30.60 -10.51 -9.66
CA GLU A 243 31.95 -10.70 -10.18
C GLU A 243 32.02 -11.16 -11.65
N LYS A 244 30.92 -11.82 -12.12
CA LYS A 244 30.79 -12.32 -13.50
C LYS A 244 30.06 -11.33 -14.42
N ALA A 245 29.51 -10.26 -13.86
CA ALA A 245 28.75 -9.28 -14.61
C ALA A 245 29.66 -8.18 -15.16
N ASP A 246 29.46 -7.83 -16.42
CA ASP A 246 30.14 -6.65 -17.00
C ASP A 246 29.44 -5.37 -16.46
N VAL A 247 30.07 -4.77 -15.46
CA VAL A 247 29.66 -3.50 -14.86
C VAL A 247 30.59 -2.34 -15.23
N SER A 248 31.57 -2.57 -16.10
CA SER A 248 32.52 -1.55 -16.55
C SER A 248 31.82 -0.43 -17.28
N ASP A 249 32.14 0.82 -16.96
CA ASP A 249 31.50 2.04 -17.47
C ASP A 249 29.97 2.10 -17.28
N LYS A 250 29.42 1.30 -16.37
CA LYS A 250 27.99 1.29 -16.07
C LYS A 250 27.67 2.01 -14.75
N TYR A 251 26.42 2.36 -14.61
CA TYR A 251 25.87 2.78 -13.34
C TYR A 251 25.40 1.54 -12.58
N VAL A 252 25.77 1.44 -11.32
CA VAL A 252 25.36 0.34 -10.43
C VAL A 252 24.47 0.91 -9.35
N PHE A 253 23.27 0.33 -9.19
CA PHE A 253 22.38 0.64 -8.09
C PHE A 253 22.34 -0.55 -7.13
N THR A 254 22.62 -0.31 -5.85
CA THR A 254 22.76 -1.39 -4.89
C THR A 254 22.51 -0.98 -3.45
N SER A 255 22.34 -1.98 -2.57
CA SER A 255 22.27 -1.85 -1.10
C SER A 255 23.67 -1.73 -0.48
N PRO A 256 23.74 -1.45 0.85
CA PRO A 256 24.99 -1.51 1.59
C PRO A 256 25.69 -2.88 1.45
N GLU A 257 24.91 -3.97 1.44
CA GLU A 257 25.47 -5.33 1.27
C GLU A 257 26.11 -5.51 -0.10
N GLY A 258 25.43 -5.13 -1.19
CA GLY A 258 26.01 -5.19 -2.53
C GLY A 258 27.21 -4.24 -2.69
N ARG A 259 27.18 -3.05 -2.08
CA ARG A 259 28.35 -2.16 -2.03
C ARG A 259 29.54 -2.83 -1.37
N ASN A 260 29.36 -3.44 -0.19
CA ASN A 260 30.44 -4.17 0.49
C ASN A 260 31.00 -5.30 -0.37
N LYS A 261 30.16 -5.95 -1.16
CA LYS A 261 30.61 -6.98 -2.12
C LYS A 261 31.48 -6.37 -3.23
N LEU A 262 31.08 -5.23 -3.81
CA LEU A 262 31.90 -4.52 -4.80
C LEU A 262 33.24 -4.06 -4.22
N ASP A 263 33.25 -3.57 -2.98
CA ASP A 263 34.46 -3.19 -2.25
C ASP A 263 35.40 -4.41 -2.06
N SER A 264 34.84 -5.58 -1.71
CA SER A 264 35.61 -6.83 -1.54
C SER A 264 36.22 -7.33 -2.83
N LEU A 265 35.64 -6.99 -3.99
CA LEU A 265 36.17 -7.29 -5.32
C LEU A 265 37.19 -6.24 -5.82
N GLY A 266 37.48 -5.21 -5.00
CA GLY A 266 38.42 -4.15 -5.33
C GLY A 266 37.92 -3.19 -6.42
N MET A 267 36.60 -3.14 -6.68
CA MET A 267 36.05 -2.28 -7.71
C MET A 267 36.12 -0.83 -7.30
N LYS A 268 36.61 0.04 -8.18
CA LYS A 268 36.62 1.48 -7.96
C LYS A 268 35.42 2.13 -8.61
N TYR A 269 34.71 2.92 -7.83
CA TYR A 269 33.51 3.63 -8.24
C TYR A 269 33.41 5.00 -7.59
N SER A 270 32.58 5.85 -8.15
CA SER A 270 32.15 7.10 -7.51
C SER A 270 30.67 7.01 -7.15
N ILE A 271 30.31 7.40 -5.92
CA ILE A 271 28.92 7.50 -5.51
C ILE A 271 28.33 8.77 -6.15
N ILE A 272 27.34 8.59 -7.00
CA ILE A 272 26.64 9.69 -7.69
C ILE A 272 25.54 10.24 -6.80
N LYS A 273 24.72 9.35 -6.20
CA LYS A 273 23.62 9.74 -5.32
C LYS A 273 23.27 8.59 -4.37
N THR A 274 22.87 8.98 -3.16
CA THR A 274 22.29 8.05 -2.18
C THR A 274 20.80 8.30 -2.09
N PHE A 275 20.03 7.21 -2.02
CA PHE A 275 18.57 7.21 -1.87
C PHE A 275 18.21 6.52 -0.56
N GLU A 276 17.11 6.95 0.04
CA GLU A 276 16.55 6.31 1.22
C GLU A 276 15.52 5.27 0.80
N ASP A 277 15.64 4.05 1.31
CA ASP A 277 14.74 2.94 1.00
C ASP A 277 13.98 2.47 2.24
N PHE A 278 12.68 2.23 2.07
CA PHE A 278 11.83 1.68 3.11
C PHE A 278 10.68 0.87 2.49
N PRO A 279 10.32 -0.31 3.06
CA PRO A 279 9.19 -1.10 2.58
C PRO A 279 7.85 -0.40 2.90
N VAL A 280 7.46 0.57 2.06
CA VAL A 280 6.28 1.46 2.25
C VAL A 280 4.95 0.72 2.42
N THR A 281 4.90 -0.56 2.08
CA THR A 281 3.74 -1.43 2.31
C THR A 281 3.60 -1.88 3.77
N ARG A 282 4.61 -1.65 4.61
CA ARG A 282 4.65 -2.06 6.02
C ARG A 282 5.02 -0.88 6.93
N LEU A 283 4.19 0.15 6.90
CA LEU A 283 4.42 1.36 7.70
C LEU A 283 4.49 1.04 9.20
N THR A 284 5.55 1.51 9.84
CA THR A 284 5.73 1.43 11.29
C THR A 284 5.58 2.80 11.93
N GLY A 285 5.20 2.85 13.21
CA GLY A 285 5.13 4.11 13.95
C GLY A 285 6.48 4.82 14.04
N LYS A 286 7.59 4.07 14.08
CA LYS A 286 8.95 4.61 14.08
C LYS A 286 9.29 5.29 12.75
N PHE A 287 8.89 4.69 11.62
CA PHE A 287 9.08 5.29 10.30
C PHE A 287 8.19 6.53 10.09
N ILE A 288 6.93 6.48 10.53
CA ILE A 288 6.03 7.64 10.44
C ILE A 288 6.59 8.83 11.23
N ASN A 289 7.20 8.57 12.38
CA ASN A 289 7.80 9.63 13.19
C ASN A 289 9.15 10.07 12.59
N ARG A 290 9.19 11.30 12.06
CA ARG A 290 10.40 11.90 11.46
C ARG A 290 11.64 11.87 12.34
N LYS A 291 11.47 11.89 13.69
CA LYS A 291 12.61 11.87 14.63
C LYS A 291 13.30 10.51 14.71
N THR A 292 12.61 9.43 14.37
CA THR A 292 13.13 8.07 14.43
C THR A 292 13.25 7.42 13.06
N ARG A 293 12.77 8.08 12.01
CA ARG A 293 12.72 7.54 10.64
C ARG A 293 14.10 7.18 10.10
N SER A 294 15.12 8.01 10.35
CA SER A 294 16.47 7.76 9.86
C SER A 294 17.07 6.42 10.31
N ALA A 295 16.58 5.86 11.43
CA ALA A 295 16.99 4.55 11.91
C ALA A 295 16.23 3.36 11.26
N GLU A 296 15.16 3.65 10.52
CA GLU A 296 14.31 2.63 9.87
C GLU A 296 14.53 2.56 8.35
N VAL A 297 15.19 3.56 7.76
CA VAL A 297 15.48 3.61 6.33
C VAL A 297 16.84 3.00 6.03
N GLU A 298 16.92 2.28 4.91
CA GLU A 298 18.17 1.72 4.40
C GLU A 298 18.71 2.62 3.27
N PRO A 299 19.99 3.01 3.27
CA PRO A 299 20.56 3.74 2.15
C PRO A 299 20.74 2.80 0.94
N LYS A 300 20.36 3.27 -0.25
CA LYS A 300 20.69 2.65 -1.54
C LYS A 300 21.57 3.59 -2.33
N TYR A 301 22.53 3.06 -3.05
CA TYR A 301 23.57 3.83 -3.73
C TYR A 301 23.46 3.71 -5.23
N LEU A 302 23.43 4.84 -5.93
CA LEU A 302 23.73 4.90 -7.36
C LEU A 302 25.21 5.25 -7.52
N MET A 303 25.95 4.37 -8.12
CA MET A 303 27.39 4.49 -8.27
C MET A 303 27.77 4.41 -9.76
N LYS A 304 28.81 5.12 -10.17
CA LYS A 304 29.43 4.98 -11.49
C LYS A 304 30.72 4.18 -11.33
N VAL A 305 30.80 3.04 -12.00
CA VAL A 305 32.01 2.20 -12.00
C VAL A 305 33.01 2.72 -13.03
N ASN A 306 34.28 2.83 -12.64
CA ASN A 306 35.34 3.33 -13.52
C ASN A 306 35.76 2.25 -14.52
N PRO A 307 35.94 2.58 -15.80
CA PRO A 307 36.28 1.60 -16.83
C PRO A 307 37.68 1.00 -16.69
N ALA A 308 38.60 1.67 -15.99
CA ALA A 308 40.01 1.29 -15.94
C ALA A 308 40.37 0.12 -15.02
N ASP A 309 39.46 -0.33 -14.15
CA ASP A 309 39.78 -1.25 -13.04
C ASP A 309 39.14 -2.64 -13.17
N PHE A 310 38.36 -2.91 -14.23
CA PHE A 310 37.75 -4.21 -14.45
C PHE A 310 38.71 -5.16 -15.23
N ARG A 311 39.69 -5.70 -14.53
CA ARG A 311 40.41 -6.90 -15.04
C ARG A 311 39.65 -8.13 -14.54
N ILE A 312 38.87 -8.77 -15.43
CA ILE A 312 38.43 -10.15 -15.19
C ILE A 312 39.75 -10.95 -14.97
N PRO A 313 39.93 -11.63 -13.84
CA PRO A 313 41.01 -12.60 -13.78
C PRO A 313 40.75 -13.60 -14.90
N VAL A 314 41.60 -13.57 -15.93
CA VAL A 314 41.62 -14.59 -16.97
C VAL A 314 41.95 -15.88 -16.23
N VAL A 315 40.95 -16.70 -15.95
CA VAL A 315 41.16 -18.07 -15.53
C VAL A 315 41.77 -18.74 -16.75
N ASP A 316 43.07 -18.89 -16.69
CA ASP A 316 43.88 -19.59 -17.71
C ASP A 316 43.36 -21.04 -17.80
N VAL A 317 42.52 -21.33 -18.80
CA VAL A 317 41.98 -22.67 -19.07
C VAL A 317 42.99 -23.46 -19.89
N THR A 318 44.26 -23.25 -19.66
CA THR A 318 45.33 -24.07 -20.23
C THR A 318 46.03 -24.87 -19.14
N THR A 319 45.31 -25.84 -18.55
CA THR A 319 45.95 -27.07 -18.03
C THR A 319 44.90 -28.13 -17.75
N ARG A 320 44.85 -29.10 -18.68
CA ARG A 320 44.36 -30.47 -18.72
C ARG A 320 42.99 -30.72 -19.32
#